data_a2baf58d5be23adc74cca0ab21963cfd
#
_entry.id   a2baf58d5be23adc74cca0ab21963cfd
#
_cell.length_a   1.000
_cell.length_b   1.000
_cell.length_c   1.000
_cell.angle_alpha   90.00
_cell.angle_beta   90.00
_cell.angle_gamma   90.00
#
_symmetry.space_group_name_H-M   'P 1'
#
loop_
_entity.id
_entity.type
_entity.pdbx_description
1 polymer ?
#
loop_
_entity_poly.entity_id
_entity_poly.type
_entity_poly.pdbx_seq_one_letter_code
_entity_poly.pdbx_strand_id
1 'polypeptide(L)'
;MAFNIFSLNLWNLNRDFRDQMRRLDRYLSNAQPEIVCLQEVSPVTPTGRPQSDLLCTRVPDMTRLYSSQYQWDDREEGLATLTRLHLLSFESFMLPPAEGDGLRRLQITALDYRGHKMLVANTHLAFRHEQHDERFAQCKTIIGHLAAAAEHWQTDAILLVGDFNATPESPPIASITDSALGLRDLFAGTDLRRNRNTFPGSSPYFAGDATSVRWIDFIFATDRFEVQLLGLALDGKNGDFVSDHVALEARLELLA
;
A
#
# COMPACT_ATOMS: atom_id res chain seq x y z
N MET A 1 18.42 9.70 -10.03
CA MET A 1 18.69 9.27 -8.63
C MET A 1 17.46 8.53 -8.14
N ALA A 2 17.70 7.45 -7.37
CA ALA A 2 16.65 6.56 -6.91
C ALA A 2 16.05 7.01 -5.57
N PHE A 3 14.81 6.61 -5.31
CA PHE A 3 14.10 6.68 -4.04
C PHE A 3 13.52 5.30 -3.68
N ASN A 4 13.17 5.11 -2.41
CA ASN A 4 12.63 3.86 -1.93
C ASN A 4 11.14 4.05 -1.55
N ILE A 5 10.31 3.11 -1.96
CA ILE A 5 8.91 2.99 -1.55
C ILE A 5 8.70 1.69 -0.78
N PHE A 6 7.90 1.77 0.26
CA PHE A 6 7.52 0.67 1.14
C PHE A 6 5.99 0.58 1.23
N SER A 7 5.42 -0.61 1.12
CA SER A 7 3.98 -0.85 1.29
C SER A 7 3.73 -2.04 2.21
N LEU A 8 2.79 -1.88 3.15
CA LEU A 8 2.42 -2.93 4.11
C LEU A 8 1.00 -2.75 4.63
N ASN A 9 0.18 -3.82 4.57
CA ASN A 9 -1.02 -3.94 5.38
C ASN A 9 -0.60 -4.25 6.82
N LEU A 10 -1.02 -3.43 7.80
CA LEU A 10 -0.61 -3.52 9.20
C LEU A 10 -1.43 -4.49 10.04
N TRP A 11 -2.53 -5.03 9.48
CA TRP A 11 -3.47 -5.83 10.26
C TRP A 11 -3.97 -5.11 11.52
N ASN A 12 -4.25 -3.82 11.41
CA ASN A 12 -4.78 -2.95 12.45
C ASN A 12 -4.05 -3.11 13.82
N LEU A 13 -4.78 -3.08 14.92
CA LEU A 13 -4.29 -3.30 16.28
C LEU A 13 -4.38 -4.78 16.64
N ASN A 14 -3.42 -5.58 16.21
CA ASN A 14 -3.36 -6.98 16.57
C ASN A 14 -2.89 -7.19 18.04
N ARG A 15 -2.83 -8.44 18.49
CA ARG A 15 -2.51 -8.79 19.88
C ARG A 15 -1.16 -8.28 20.36
N ASP A 16 -0.18 -8.20 19.46
CA ASP A 16 1.20 -7.81 19.76
C ASP A 16 1.51 -6.38 19.31
N PHE A 17 0.49 -5.53 19.22
CA PHE A 17 0.55 -4.16 18.72
C PHE A 17 1.81 -3.39 19.12
N ARG A 18 2.20 -3.40 20.41
CA ARG A 18 3.38 -2.62 20.86
C ARG A 18 4.69 -3.16 20.31
N ASP A 19 4.81 -4.46 20.17
CA ASP A 19 6.01 -5.10 19.62
C ASP A 19 6.05 -4.94 18.10
N GLN A 20 4.91 -5.11 17.45
CA GLN A 20 4.71 -4.82 16.02
C GLN A 20 5.21 -3.40 15.69
N MET A 21 4.72 -2.38 16.40
CA MET A 21 5.10 -0.99 16.15
C MET A 21 6.59 -0.74 16.39
N ARG A 22 7.19 -1.33 17.42
CA ARG A 22 8.64 -1.19 17.68
C ARG A 22 9.49 -1.83 16.60
N ARG A 23 9.10 -2.99 16.08
CA ARG A 23 9.81 -3.70 15.00
C ARG A 23 9.71 -2.91 13.70
N LEU A 24 8.51 -2.45 13.36
CA LEU A 24 8.28 -1.67 12.16
C LEU A 24 9.02 -0.31 12.21
N ASP A 25 8.94 0.41 13.34
CA ASP A 25 9.69 1.67 13.54
C ASP A 25 11.21 1.47 13.39
N ARG A 26 11.74 0.38 13.96
CA ARG A 26 13.15 0.03 13.78
C ARG A 26 13.50 -0.25 12.33
N TYR A 27 12.64 -1.01 11.64
CA TYR A 27 12.86 -1.34 10.24
C TYR A 27 12.86 -0.07 9.38
N LEU A 28 11.83 0.75 9.46
CA LEU A 28 11.71 2.00 8.70
C LEU A 28 12.83 2.98 9.02
N SER A 29 13.27 3.04 10.29
CA SER A 29 14.40 3.87 10.71
C SER A 29 15.74 3.44 10.10
N ASN A 30 15.91 2.15 9.79
CA ASN A 30 17.12 1.63 9.15
C ASN A 30 17.03 1.73 7.60
N ALA A 31 15.89 1.35 7.03
CA ALA A 31 15.67 1.35 5.59
C ALA A 31 15.47 2.75 5.00
N GLN A 32 14.97 3.68 5.83
CA GLN A 32 14.75 5.10 5.47
C GLN A 32 14.04 5.32 4.13
N PRO A 33 12.90 4.66 3.86
CA PRO A 33 12.17 4.90 2.63
C PRO A 33 11.71 6.35 2.52
N GLU A 34 11.65 6.88 1.30
CA GLU A 34 11.09 8.21 1.02
C GLU A 34 9.56 8.21 1.05
N ILE A 35 8.95 7.06 0.74
CA ILE A 35 7.49 6.90 0.68
C ILE A 35 7.11 5.61 1.42
N VAL A 36 6.13 5.71 2.32
CA VAL A 36 5.55 4.57 3.05
C VAL A 36 4.04 4.60 2.86
N CYS A 37 3.48 3.51 2.33
CA CYS A 37 2.04 3.33 2.14
C CYS A 37 1.57 2.19 3.05
N LEU A 38 0.62 2.50 3.93
CA LEU A 38 0.11 1.56 4.93
C LEU A 38 -1.40 1.38 4.76
N GLN A 39 -1.85 0.15 4.94
CA GLN A 39 -3.26 -0.23 4.97
C GLN A 39 -3.60 -0.75 6.36
N GLU A 40 -4.88 -0.79 6.71
CA GLU A 40 -5.39 -1.18 8.03
C GLU A 40 -4.75 -0.41 9.19
N VAL A 41 -4.61 0.88 9.03
CA VAL A 41 -4.01 1.77 10.04
C VAL A 41 -5.08 2.26 11.01
N SER A 42 -4.89 2.06 12.31
CA SER A 42 -5.78 2.63 13.32
C SER A 42 -5.48 4.12 13.58
N PRO A 43 -6.51 5.00 13.57
CA PRO A 43 -6.33 6.42 13.91
C PRO A 43 -6.09 6.64 15.40
N VAL A 44 -6.53 5.69 16.24
CA VAL A 44 -6.36 5.78 17.69
C VAL A 44 -5.85 4.46 18.25
N THR A 45 -4.71 4.51 18.92
CA THR A 45 -4.14 3.36 19.62
C THR A 45 -4.49 3.41 21.11
N PRO A 46 -4.25 2.34 21.88
CA PRO A 46 -4.40 2.36 23.34
C PRO A 46 -3.57 3.43 24.06
N THR A 47 -2.63 4.06 23.38
CA THR A 47 -1.85 5.20 23.90
C THR A 47 -2.46 6.55 23.58
N GLY A 48 -3.62 6.59 22.89
CA GLY A 48 -4.29 7.82 22.47
C GLY A 48 -3.66 8.51 21.24
N ARG A 49 -2.66 7.89 20.58
CA ARG A 49 -1.99 8.43 19.40
C ARG A 49 -2.36 7.61 18.15
N PRO A 50 -2.42 8.23 16.96
CA PRO A 50 -2.55 7.48 15.73
C PRO A 50 -1.43 6.44 15.57
N GLN A 51 -1.76 5.28 14.99
CA GLN A 51 -0.79 4.22 14.74
C GLN A 51 0.35 4.71 13.84
N SER A 52 0.03 5.53 12.84
CA SER A 52 1.03 6.17 11.97
C SER A 52 1.98 7.11 12.70
N ASP A 53 1.57 7.71 13.83
CA ASP A 53 2.41 8.59 14.62
C ASP A 53 3.41 7.82 15.51
N LEU A 54 3.14 6.55 15.78
CA LEU A 54 4.06 5.67 16.49
C LEU A 54 5.20 5.17 15.58
N LEU A 55 4.98 5.26 14.29
CA LEU A 55 6.01 5.02 13.28
C LEU A 55 6.81 6.29 13.07
N CYS A 56 8.07 6.12 12.74
CA CYS A 56 8.95 7.26 12.46
C CYS A 56 9.20 8.17 13.68
N THR A 57 9.13 7.63 14.89
CA THR A 57 9.62 8.36 16.07
C THR A 57 11.10 8.72 15.93
N ARG A 58 11.84 7.93 15.14
CA ARG A 58 13.25 8.14 14.78
C ARG A 58 13.46 8.79 13.43
N VAL A 59 12.36 9.09 12.71
CA VAL A 59 12.35 9.73 11.41
C VAL A 59 11.31 10.85 11.43
N PRO A 60 11.58 11.95 12.13
CA PRO A 60 10.59 13.00 12.40
C PRO A 60 10.13 13.75 11.14
N ASP A 61 10.88 13.65 10.04
CA ASP A 61 10.74 14.53 8.86
C ASP A 61 9.68 14.05 7.86
N MET A 62 8.93 12.98 8.16
CA MET A 62 7.88 12.51 7.26
C MET A 62 6.56 13.25 7.49
N THR A 63 6.00 13.80 6.41
CA THR A 63 4.60 14.22 6.37
C THR A 63 3.71 12.97 6.47
N ARG A 64 2.68 13.00 7.32
CA ARG A 64 1.75 11.89 7.55
C ARG A 64 0.37 12.27 7.08
N LEU A 65 -0.19 11.45 6.19
CA LEU A 65 -1.49 11.65 5.57
C LEU A 65 -2.36 10.43 5.91
N TYR A 66 -3.52 10.65 6.51
CA TYR A 66 -4.44 9.60 6.94
C TYR A 66 -5.82 9.78 6.33
N SER A 67 -6.48 8.68 5.97
CA SER A 67 -7.90 8.64 5.58
C SER A 67 -8.58 7.48 6.25
N SER A 68 -9.65 7.76 7.01
CA SER A 68 -10.53 6.73 7.56
C SER A 68 -11.21 5.96 6.44
N GLN A 69 -11.23 4.65 6.55
CA GLN A 69 -11.77 3.75 5.55
C GLN A 69 -12.97 2.95 6.08
N TYR A 70 -12.82 2.36 7.24
CA TYR A 70 -13.82 1.48 7.82
C TYR A 70 -13.92 1.69 9.33
N GLN A 71 -15.14 1.61 9.85
CA GLN A 71 -15.41 1.67 11.29
C GLN A 71 -16.35 0.52 11.66
N TRP A 72 -15.97 -0.26 12.66
CA TRP A 72 -16.82 -1.30 13.24
C TRP A 72 -16.68 -1.29 14.77
N ASP A 73 -17.83 -1.38 15.45
CA ASP A 73 -17.93 -1.29 16.91
C ASP A 73 -17.11 -0.10 17.47
N ASP A 74 -16.04 -0.37 18.18
CA ASP A 74 -15.13 0.59 18.79
C ASP A 74 -13.82 0.79 18.02
N ARG A 75 -13.68 0.20 16.82
CA ARG A 75 -12.48 0.22 15.99
C ARG A 75 -12.68 1.00 14.71
N GLU A 76 -11.63 1.63 14.30
CA GLU A 76 -11.53 2.31 13.02
C GLU A 76 -10.23 1.89 12.34
N GLU A 77 -10.26 1.74 11.05
CA GLU A 77 -9.07 1.56 10.23
C GLU A 77 -9.10 2.48 9.02
N GLY A 78 -7.94 2.70 8.45
CA GLY A 78 -7.79 3.51 7.26
C GLY A 78 -6.50 3.27 6.54
N LEU A 79 -6.21 4.20 5.67
CA LEU A 79 -4.97 4.27 4.90
C LEU A 79 -4.08 5.35 5.48
N ALA A 80 -2.77 5.12 5.49
CA ALA A 80 -1.80 6.16 5.76
C ALA A 80 -0.72 6.18 4.68
N THR A 81 -0.41 7.38 4.20
CA THR A 81 0.75 7.64 3.35
C THR A 81 1.70 8.56 4.09
N LEU A 82 2.95 8.12 4.26
CA LEU A 82 4.00 8.91 4.88
C LEU A 82 5.07 9.22 3.84
N THR A 83 5.55 10.46 3.80
CA THR A 83 6.55 10.85 2.80
C THR A 83 7.51 11.92 3.31
N ARG A 84 8.78 11.84 2.86
CA ARG A 84 9.79 12.90 3.02
C ARG A 84 9.85 13.81 1.78
N LEU A 85 9.19 13.43 0.71
CA LEU A 85 9.17 14.23 -0.51
C LEU A 85 8.28 15.45 -0.31
N HIS A 86 8.50 16.47 -1.10
CA HIS A 86 7.71 17.69 -1.02
C HIS A 86 6.27 17.42 -1.46
N LEU A 87 5.33 17.64 -0.54
CA LEU A 87 3.91 17.44 -0.77
C LEU A 87 3.32 18.62 -1.56
N LEU A 88 2.72 18.31 -2.70
CA LEU A 88 1.99 19.28 -3.52
C LEU A 88 0.48 19.25 -3.22
N SER A 89 -0.11 18.05 -3.11
CA SER A 89 -1.53 17.84 -2.77
C SER A 89 -1.77 16.47 -2.17
N PHE A 90 -2.88 16.37 -1.44
CA PHE A 90 -3.40 15.13 -0.92
C PHE A 90 -4.92 15.11 -1.06
N GLU A 91 -5.44 14.04 -1.65
CA GLU A 91 -6.87 13.81 -1.83
C GLU A 91 -7.23 12.38 -1.45
N SER A 92 -8.45 12.19 -1.00
CA SER A 92 -8.97 10.87 -0.63
C SER A 92 -10.38 10.69 -1.18
N PHE A 93 -10.57 9.64 -1.97
CA PHE A 93 -11.81 9.35 -2.67
C PHE A 93 -12.45 8.08 -2.11
N MET A 94 -13.79 8.08 -2.00
CA MET A 94 -14.53 6.86 -1.70
C MET A 94 -14.60 5.98 -2.95
N LEU A 95 -14.34 4.69 -2.76
CA LEU A 95 -14.53 3.68 -3.80
C LEU A 95 -15.96 3.12 -3.73
N PRO A 96 -16.45 2.49 -4.81
CA PRO A 96 -17.73 1.82 -4.78
C PRO A 96 -17.85 0.87 -3.58
N PRO A 97 -19.00 0.89 -2.87
CA PRO A 97 -19.20 0.07 -1.68
C PRO A 97 -19.22 -1.41 -2.06
N ALA A 98 -18.80 -2.24 -1.11
CA ALA A 98 -18.94 -3.68 -1.16
C ALA A 98 -19.92 -4.10 -0.04
N GLU A 99 -20.85 -5.01 -0.34
CA GLU A 99 -21.86 -5.44 0.62
C GLU A 99 -21.21 -6.10 1.84
N GLY A 100 -21.53 -5.59 3.03
CA GLY A 100 -21.01 -6.11 4.29
C GLY A 100 -19.51 -5.86 4.57
N ASP A 101 -18.86 -4.99 3.78
CA ASP A 101 -17.41 -4.75 3.86
C ASP A 101 -17.05 -3.27 4.11
N GLY A 102 -17.92 -2.48 4.60
CA GLY A 102 -17.62 -1.08 4.90
C GLY A 102 -17.12 -0.25 3.72
N LEU A 103 -16.65 0.94 4.01
CA LEU A 103 -16.17 1.88 3.00
C LEU A 103 -14.71 1.60 2.64
N ARG A 104 -14.40 1.62 1.36
CA ARG A 104 -13.04 1.53 0.83
C ARG A 104 -12.63 2.87 0.20
N ARG A 105 -11.36 3.16 0.25
CA ARG A 105 -10.85 4.46 -0.22
C ARG A 105 -9.62 4.31 -1.10
N LEU A 106 -9.40 5.34 -1.88
CA LEU A 106 -8.17 5.64 -2.60
C LEU A 106 -7.59 6.93 -2.03
N GLN A 107 -6.33 6.91 -1.61
CA GLN A 107 -5.54 8.12 -1.39
C GLN A 107 -4.77 8.43 -2.67
N ILE A 108 -4.73 9.67 -3.09
CA ILE A 108 -3.82 10.18 -4.14
C ILE A 108 -3.00 11.31 -3.54
N THR A 109 -1.70 11.16 -3.59
CA THR A 109 -0.72 12.14 -3.11
C THR A 109 0.09 12.62 -4.29
N ALA A 110 0.01 13.91 -4.62
CA ALA A 110 0.88 14.54 -5.59
C ALA A 110 2.14 15.03 -4.90
N LEU A 111 3.29 14.61 -5.40
CA LEU A 111 4.60 14.88 -4.83
C LEU A 111 5.50 15.58 -5.85
N ASP A 112 6.38 16.46 -5.36
CA ASP A 112 7.53 16.92 -6.13
C ASP A 112 8.75 16.06 -5.77
N TYR A 113 9.33 15.44 -6.76
CA TYR A 113 10.60 14.77 -6.66
C TYR A 113 11.62 15.46 -7.56
N ARG A 114 12.39 16.40 -6.99
CA ARG A 114 13.47 17.14 -7.67
C ARG A 114 13.00 17.94 -8.90
N GLY A 115 11.85 18.58 -8.78
CA GLY A 115 11.24 19.37 -9.84
C GLY A 115 10.36 18.56 -10.80
N HIS A 116 10.23 17.24 -10.59
CA HIS A 116 9.33 16.39 -11.35
C HIS A 116 8.11 16.02 -10.50
N LYS A 117 6.93 16.24 -11.03
CA LYS A 117 5.69 15.84 -10.38
C LYS A 117 5.47 14.35 -10.54
N MET A 118 5.01 13.69 -9.48
CA MET A 118 4.61 12.29 -9.51
C MET A 118 3.37 12.07 -8.64
N LEU A 119 2.58 11.06 -8.98
CA LEU A 119 1.42 10.64 -8.20
C LEU A 119 1.73 9.33 -7.47
N VAL A 120 1.41 9.28 -6.20
CA VAL A 120 1.44 8.07 -5.38
C VAL A 120 0.04 7.80 -4.88
N ALA A 121 -0.52 6.66 -5.26
CA ALA A 121 -1.83 6.23 -4.85
C ALA A 121 -1.72 5.03 -3.90
N ASN A 122 -2.47 5.08 -2.79
CA ASN A 122 -2.54 4.02 -1.79
C ASN A 122 -3.99 3.56 -1.64
N THR A 123 -4.25 2.25 -1.65
CA THR A 123 -5.59 1.69 -1.55
C THR A 123 -5.62 0.38 -0.76
N HIS A 124 -6.82 0.02 -0.29
CA HIS A 124 -7.12 -1.30 0.26
C HIS A 124 -8.53 -1.67 -0.17
N LEU A 125 -8.66 -2.71 -1.00
CA LEU A 125 -9.92 -3.09 -1.63
C LEU A 125 -10.77 -4.02 -0.75
N ALA A 126 -11.99 -4.33 -1.23
CA ALA A 126 -12.92 -5.26 -0.61
C ALA A 126 -12.26 -6.63 -0.36
N PHE A 127 -12.40 -7.16 0.87
CA PHE A 127 -11.57 -8.30 1.30
C PHE A 127 -12.26 -9.67 1.18
N ARG A 128 -13.60 -9.72 1.12
CA ARG A 128 -14.30 -11.00 1.09
C ARG A 128 -14.03 -11.74 -0.22
N HIS A 129 -13.92 -13.06 -0.11
CA HIS A 129 -13.54 -13.89 -1.26
C HIS A 129 -14.49 -13.69 -2.45
N GLU A 130 -15.78 -13.66 -2.20
CA GLU A 130 -16.84 -13.54 -3.21
C GLU A 130 -16.93 -12.17 -3.90
N GLN A 131 -16.31 -11.13 -3.35
CA GLN A 131 -16.45 -9.73 -3.82
C GLN A 131 -15.58 -9.40 -5.05
N HIS A 132 -15.60 -10.25 -6.06
CA HIS A 132 -14.79 -10.05 -7.28
C HIS A 132 -15.29 -8.87 -8.11
N ASP A 133 -16.60 -8.72 -8.26
CA ASP A 133 -17.21 -7.65 -9.06
C ASP A 133 -17.03 -6.29 -8.38
N GLU A 134 -17.12 -6.24 -7.07
CA GLU A 134 -16.87 -5.04 -6.28
C GLU A 134 -15.40 -4.59 -6.42
N ARG A 135 -14.45 -5.49 -6.28
CA ARG A 135 -13.03 -5.17 -6.51
C ARG A 135 -12.77 -4.70 -7.94
N PHE A 136 -13.42 -5.31 -8.93
CA PHE A 136 -13.32 -4.86 -10.31
C PHE A 136 -13.86 -3.44 -10.48
N ALA A 137 -15.03 -3.12 -9.93
CA ALA A 137 -15.61 -1.78 -9.94
C ALA A 137 -14.72 -0.76 -9.20
N GLN A 138 -14.13 -1.15 -8.07
CA GLN A 138 -13.19 -0.33 -7.31
C GLN A 138 -11.93 -0.04 -8.14
N CYS A 139 -11.35 -1.03 -8.82
CA CYS A 139 -10.19 -0.82 -9.71
C CYS A 139 -10.52 0.13 -10.87
N LYS A 140 -11.69 -0.01 -11.51
CA LYS A 140 -12.13 0.92 -12.56
C LYS A 140 -12.24 2.36 -12.07
N THR A 141 -12.76 2.54 -10.86
CA THR A 141 -12.88 3.86 -10.22
C THR A 141 -11.50 4.44 -9.90
N ILE A 142 -10.57 3.63 -9.40
CA ILE A 142 -9.17 4.02 -9.17
C ILE A 142 -8.53 4.54 -10.46
N ILE A 143 -8.67 3.80 -11.57
CA ILE A 143 -8.15 4.19 -12.89
C ILE A 143 -8.70 5.55 -13.31
N GLY A 144 -10.02 5.78 -13.13
CA GLY A 144 -10.65 7.05 -13.46
C GLY A 144 -10.10 8.23 -12.64
N HIS A 145 -9.93 8.06 -11.32
CA HIS A 145 -9.35 9.10 -10.47
C HIS A 145 -7.88 9.37 -10.80
N LEU A 146 -7.10 8.32 -11.07
CA LEU A 146 -5.69 8.47 -11.45
C LEU A 146 -5.54 9.18 -12.80
N ALA A 147 -6.39 8.88 -13.80
CA ALA A 147 -6.38 9.56 -15.08
C ALA A 147 -6.68 11.06 -14.92
N ALA A 148 -7.70 11.42 -14.13
CA ALA A 148 -8.05 12.81 -13.86
C ALA A 148 -6.93 13.54 -13.09
N ALA A 149 -6.31 12.90 -12.11
CA ALA A 149 -5.18 13.46 -11.37
C ALA A 149 -3.95 13.64 -12.27
N ALA A 150 -3.65 12.67 -13.14
CA ALA A 150 -2.54 12.75 -14.09
C ALA A 150 -2.70 13.93 -15.06
N GLU A 151 -3.90 14.13 -15.57
CA GLU A 151 -4.24 15.27 -16.41
C GLU A 151 -4.10 16.61 -15.65
N HIS A 152 -4.66 16.69 -14.44
CA HIS A 152 -4.60 17.88 -13.59
C HIS A 152 -3.15 18.28 -13.27
N TRP A 153 -2.33 17.34 -12.87
CA TRP A 153 -0.94 17.57 -12.49
C TRP A 153 0.02 17.59 -13.68
N GLN A 154 -0.47 17.28 -14.90
CA GLN A 154 0.34 17.15 -16.11
C GLN A 154 1.56 16.23 -15.88
N THR A 155 1.29 15.03 -15.37
CA THR A 155 2.31 14.01 -15.11
C THR A 155 1.81 12.63 -15.54
N ASP A 156 2.72 11.83 -16.07
CA ASP A 156 2.55 10.42 -16.38
C ASP A 156 3.32 9.50 -15.39
N ALA A 157 3.97 10.10 -14.39
CA ALA A 157 4.70 9.37 -13.36
C ALA A 157 3.72 8.94 -12.24
N ILE A 158 3.20 7.72 -12.31
CA ILE A 158 2.18 7.19 -11.40
C ILE A 158 2.68 5.92 -10.72
N LEU A 159 2.58 5.89 -9.39
CA LEU A 159 2.69 4.70 -8.54
C LEU A 159 1.32 4.40 -7.93
N LEU A 160 0.86 3.17 -8.05
CA LEU A 160 -0.34 2.67 -7.38
C LEU A 160 0.03 1.48 -6.53
N VAL A 161 -0.21 1.56 -5.22
CA VAL A 161 0.20 0.55 -4.26
C VAL A 161 -0.92 0.17 -3.31
N GLY A 162 -0.81 -0.98 -2.66
CA GLY A 162 -1.72 -1.38 -1.59
C GLY A 162 -2.07 -2.85 -1.60
N ASP A 163 -3.06 -3.16 -0.77
CA ASP A 163 -3.71 -4.46 -0.69
C ASP A 163 -4.95 -4.47 -1.61
N PHE A 164 -4.87 -5.26 -2.67
CA PHE A 164 -5.94 -5.37 -3.65
C PHE A 164 -6.91 -6.51 -3.34
N ASN A 165 -6.60 -7.37 -2.37
CA ASN A 165 -7.40 -8.56 -2.05
C ASN A 165 -7.77 -9.40 -3.29
N ALA A 166 -6.93 -9.34 -4.31
CA ALA A 166 -7.11 -9.94 -5.63
C ALA A 166 -5.78 -10.56 -6.09
N THR A 167 -5.84 -11.72 -6.74
CA THR A 167 -4.64 -12.40 -7.26
C THR A 167 -4.16 -11.79 -8.58
N PRO A 168 -2.89 -11.98 -8.97
CA PRO A 168 -2.31 -11.38 -10.19
C PRO A 168 -3.09 -11.66 -11.47
N GLU A 169 -3.70 -12.85 -11.58
CA GLU A 169 -4.41 -13.30 -12.80
C GLU A 169 -5.89 -12.89 -12.80
N SER A 170 -6.34 -12.20 -11.74
CA SER A 170 -7.76 -11.86 -11.58
C SER A 170 -8.19 -10.67 -12.46
N PRO A 171 -9.47 -10.59 -12.87
CA PRO A 171 -9.98 -9.47 -13.64
C PRO A 171 -9.76 -8.08 -13.01
N PRO A 172 -9.87 -7.88 -11.68
CA PRO A 172 -9.52 -6.59 -11.06
C PRO A 172 -8.10 -6.16 -11.40
N ILE A 173 -7.11 -7.04 -11.27
CA ILE A 173 -5.69 -6.72 -11.55
C ILE A 173 -5.46 -6.50 -13.04
N ALA A 174 -6.03 -7.35 -13.89
CA ALA A 174 -5.96 -7.17 -15.34
C ALA A 174 -6.52 -5.79 -15.76
N SER A 175 -7.61 -5.33 -15.14
CA SER A 175 -8.19 -4.02 -15.45
C SER A 175 -7.24 -2.84 -15.17
N ILE A 176 -6.29 -2.99 -14.25
CA ILE A 176 -5.26 -1.98 -13.97
C ILE A 176 -4.16 -2.03 -15.02
N THR A 177 -3.62 -3.23 -15.28
CA THR A 177 -2.50 -3.40 -16.22
C THR A 177 -2.88 -3.15 -17.68
N ASP A 178 -4.14 -3.42 -18.04
CA ASP A 178 -4.68 -3.18 -19.39
C ASP A 178 -5.19 -1.74 -19.56
N SER A 179 -5.11 -0.90 -18.53
CA SER A 179 -5.57 0.48 -18.59
C SER A 179 -4.67 1.36 -19.47
N ALA A 180 -5.25 2.42 -20.02
CA ALA A 180 -4.50 3.42 -20.81
C ALA A 180 -3.46 4.21 -19.99
N LEU A 181 -3.41 4.03 -18.67
CA LEU A 181 -2.40 4.66 -17.82
C LEU A 181 -1.00 4.03 -17.96
N GLY A 182 -0.89 2.84 -18.58
CA GLY A 182 0.39 2.15 -18.73
C GLY A 182 0.98 1.62 -17.43
N LEU A 183 0.13 1.33 -16.45
CA LEU A 183 0.54 0.75 -15.16
C LEU A 183 0.97 -0.70 -15.34
N ARG A 184 2.18 -1.03 -14.92
CA ARG A 184 2.69 -2.40 -14.88
C ARG A 184 2.95 -2.84 -13.45
N ASP A 185 2.67 -4.09 -13.15
CA ASP A 185 3.02 -4.71 -11.87
C ASP A 185 4.52 -4.96 -11.80
N LEU A 186 5.20 -4.33 -10.85
CA LEU A 186 6.66 -4.39 -10.74
C LEU A 186 7.19 -5.78 -10.37
N PHE A 187 6.38 -6.61 -9.71
CA PHE A 187 6.78 -7.96 -9.31
C PHE A 187 6.40 -9.04 -10.32
N ALA A 188 5.70 -8.69 -11.40
CA ALA A 188 5.33 -9.65 -12.44
C ALA A 188 6.56 -10.36 -13.02
N GLY A 189 6.52 -11.69 -13.07
CA GLY A 189 7.60 -12.52 -13.62
C GLY A 189 8.86 -12.63 -12.76
N THR A 190 8.92 -12.01 -11.57
CA THR A 190 10.06 -12.11 -10.67
C THR A 190 10.11 -13.44 -9.93
N ASP A 191 11.31 -13.85 -9.48
CA ASP A 191 11.50 -15.01 -8.59
C ASP A 191 10.85 -14.80 -7.23
N LEU A 192 10.76 -13.56 -6.77
CA LEU A 192 10.07 -13.23 -5.52
C LEU A 192 8.60 -13.67 -5.59
N ARG A 193 7.87 -13.28 -6.64
CA ARG A 193 6.47 -13.68 -6.82
C ARG A 193 6.30 -15.18 -7.05
N ARG A 194 7.16 -15.81 -7.82
CA ARG A 194 7.07 -17.26 -8.08
C ARG A 194 7.21 -18.11 -6.83
N ASN A 195 7.98 -17.66 -5.85
CA ASN A 195 8.36 -18.46 -4.68
C ASN A 195 7.76 -17.98 -3.36
N ARG A 196 7.02 -16.88 -3.34
CA ARG A 196 6.53 -16.24 -2.12
C ARG A 196 5.11 -15.72 -2.32
N ASN A 197 4.44 -15.46 -1.19
CA ASN A 197 3.15 -14.79 -1.13
C ASN A 197 3.24 -13.58 -0.20
N THR A 198 2.44 -12.56 -0.47
CA THR A 198 2.37 -11.38 0.40
C THR A 198 1.46 -11.58 1.58
N PHE A 199 0.49 -12.50 1.46
CA PHE A 199 -0.33 -13.02 2.56
C PHE A 199 0.06 -14.50 2.81
N PRO A 200 1.16 -14.75 3.56
CA PRO A 200 1.75 -16.06 3.70
C PRO A 200 1.18 -16.82 4.89
N GLY A 201 0.96 -18.11 4.76
CA GLY A 201 0.56 -18.96 5.87
C GLY A 201 1.63 -19.16 6.96
N SER A 202 2.85 -18.67 6.75
CA SER A 202 3.96 -18.76 7.69
C SER A 202 4.01 -17.63 8.73
N SER A 203 3.21 -16.57 8.56
CA SER A 203 3.12 -15.51 9.57
C SER A 203 2.46 -16.06 10.85
N PRO A 204 2.98 -15.73 12.05
CA PRO A 204 2.35 -16.08 13.31
C PRO A 204 1.01 -15.36 13.55
N TYR A 205 0.72 -14.34 12.73
CA TYR A 205 -0.50 -13.56 12.76
C TYR A 205 -1.56 -14.07 11.77
N PHE A 206 -1.17 -14.98 10.87
CA PHE A 206 -2.06 -15.55 9.86
C PHE A 206 -3.21 -16.32 10.50
N ALA A 207 -4.44 -15.96 10.19
CA ALA A 207 -5.67 -16.60 10.69
C ALA A 207 -6.48 -17.31 9.60
N GLY A 208 -5.99 -17.34 8.36
CA GLY A 208 -6.62 -18.01 7.23
C GLY A 208 -6.33 -19.52 7.18
N ASP A 209 -6.90 -20.18 6.20
CA ASP A 209 -6.58 -21.54 5.82
C ASP A 209 -5.57 -21.61 4.65
N ALA A 210 -5.18 -22.81 4.23
CA ALA A 210 -4.21 -22.97 3.14
C ALA A 210 -4.67 -22.38 1.80
N THR A 211 -5.98 -22.19 1.58
CA THR A 211 -6.53 -21.60 0.36
C THR A 211 -6.44 -20.07 0.38
N SER A 212 -6.21 -19.48 1.54
CA SER A 212 -6.05 -18.04 1.72
C SER A 212 -4.63 -17.55 1.44
N VAL A 213 -3.64 -18.45 1.38
CA VAL A 213 -2.22 -18.10 1.12
C VAL A 213 -2.04 -17.64 -0.33
N ARG A 214 -1.75 -16.35 -0.55
CA ARG A 214 -1.70 -15.78 -1.90
C ARG A 214 -0.90 -14.48 -1.97
N TRP A 215 -0.61 -14.05 -3.19
CA TRP A 215 -0.07 -12.73 -3.48
C TRP A 215 -1.24 -11.77 -3.76
N ILE A 216 -1.44 -10.74 -2.93
CA ILE A 216 -2.57 -9.80 -3.00
C ILE A 216 -2.17 -8.34 -2.81
N ASP A 217 -0.92 -8.09 -2.45
CA ASP A 217 -0.36 -6.75 -2.35
C ASP A 217 0.45 -6.42 -3.61
N PHE A 218 0.39 -5.17 -4.07
CA PHE A 218 1.02 -4.77 -5.32
C PHE A 218 1.70 -3.40 -5.23
N ILE A 219 2.73 -3.24 -6.07
CA ILE A 219 3.27 -1.95 -6.48
C ILE A 219 3.18 -1.91 -8.00
N PHE A 220 2.27 -1.10 -8.53
CA PHE A 220 2.18 -0.80 -9.95
C PHE A 220 2.89 0.53 -10.22
N ALA A 221 3.52 0.62 -11.39
CA ALA A 221 4.19 1.82 -11.85
C ALA A 221 4.02 2.00 -13.35
N THR A 222 4.00 3.25 -13.81
CA THR A 222 4.15 3.58 -15.23
C THR A 222 5.61 3.38 -15.68
N ASP A 223 5.86 3.46 -16.97
CA ASP A 223 7.19 3.32 -17.57
C ASP A 223 8.15 4.47 -17.23
N ARG A 224 7.63 5.54 -16.57
CA ARG A 224 8.45 6.63 -16.03
C ARG A 224 9.38 6.20 -14.89
N PHE A 225 9.23 4.98 -14.38
CA PHE A 225 10.06 4.47 -13.29
C PHE A 225 10.92 3.29 -13.76
N GLU A 226 12.24 3.45 -13.60
CA GLU A 226 13.18 2.34 -13.73
C GLU A 226 13.35 1.64 -12.38
N VAL A 227 13.21 0.32 -12.40
CA VAL A 227 13.37 -0.52 -11.20
C VAL A 227 14.83 -0.81 -10.97
N GLN A 228 15.36 -0.39 -9.82
CA GLN A 228 16.72 -0.67 -9.38
C GLN A 228 16.80 -1.91 -8.47
N LEU A 229 15.77 -2.09 -7.62
CA LEU A 229 15.66 -3.21 -6.69
C LEU A 229 14.21 -3.46 -6.33
N LEU A 230 13.85 -4.74 -6.19
CA LEU A 230 12.59 -5.19 -5.59
C LEU A 230 12.90 -6.10 -4.41
N GLY A 231 12.11 -5.97 -3.35
CA GLY A 231 12.30 -6.73 -2.12
C GLY A 231 10.99 -7.08 -1.42
N LEU A 232 11.06 -8.12 -0.59
CA LEU A 232 10.09 -8.41 0.44
C LEU A 232 10.76 -8.14 1.79
N ALA A 233 10.05 -7.43 2.67
CA ALA A 233 10.55 -7.11 3.99
C ALA A 233 9.58 -7.58 5.08
N LEU A 234 10.12 -7.74 6.29
CA LEU A 234 9.33 -8.22 7.44
C LEU A 234 8.65 -9.57 7.10
N ASP A 235 9.40 -10.43 6.41
CA ASP A 235 8.94 -11.67 5.77
C ASP A 235 9.23 -12.93 6.60
N GLY A 236 9.62 -12.75 7.85
CA GLY A 236 9.88 -13.80 8.82
C GLY A 236 11.25 -14.47 8.72
N LYS A 237 12.11 -14.11 7.76
CA LYS A 237 13.44 -14.72 7.63
C LYS A 237 14.28 -14.59 8.90
N ASN A 238 14.06 -13.54 9.69
CA ASN A 238 14.71 -13.30 10.97
C ASN A 238 13.74 -13.27 12.15
N GLY A 239 12.56 -13.89 12.02
CA GLY A 239 11.49 -13.82 13.01
C GLY A 239 10.89 -12.41 13.13
N ASP A 240 10.96 -11.64 12.06
CA ASP A 240 10.67 -10.21 12.03
C ASP A 240 9.25 -9.86 11.51
N PHE A 241 8.36 -10.84 11.37
CA PHE A 241 6.96 -10.55 11.04
C PHE A 241 6.35 -9.50 11.97
N VAL A 242 5.61 -8.57 11.39
CA VAL A 242 4.85 -7.54 12.10
C VAL A 242 3.37 -7.53 11.73
N SER A 243 2.97 -8.31 10.73
CA SER A 243 1.62 -8.43 10.20
C SER A 243 1.39 -9.85 9.69
N ASP A 244 0.15 -10.18 9.38
CA ASP A 244 -0.20 -11.35 8.57
C ASP A 244 0.17 -11.16 7.09
N HIS A 245 0.50 -9.92 6.69
CA HIS A 245 1.09 -9.59 5.40
C HIS A 245 2.62 -9.41 5.47
N VAL A 246 3.24 -9.53 4.31
CA VAL A 246 4.66 -9.22 4.07
C VAL A 246 4.75 -7.90 3.34
N ALA A 247 5.69 -7.04 3.75
CA ALA A 247 5.90 -5.76 3.09
C ALA A 247 6.50 -5.91 1.69
N LEU A 248 6.07 -5.07 0.76
CA LEU A 248 6.70 -4.86 -0.53
C LEU A 248 7.61 -3.64 -0.49
N GLU A 249 8.78 -3.77 -1.09
CA GLU A 249 9.74 -2.68 -1.26
C GLU A 249 10.18 -2.57 -2.71
N ALA A 250 10.32 -1.32 -3.17
CA ALA A 250 10.95 -1.04 -4.44
C ALA A 250 11.90 0.15 -4.32
N ARG A 251 13.08 0.03 -4.94
CA ARG A 251 13.96 1.15 -5.21
C ARG A 251 13.79 1.54 -6.66
N LEU A 252 13.34 2.77 -6.89
CA LEU A 252 12.94 3.26 -8.19
C LEU A 252 13.72 4.51 -8.56
N GLU A 253 14.05 4.65 -9.83
CA GLU A 253 14.57 5.89 -10.41
C GLU A 253 13.50 6.50 -11.32
N LEU A 254 13.15 7.77 -11.07
CA LEU A 254 12.25 8.52 -11.95
C LEU A 254 13.05 8.99 -13.17
N LEU A 255 12.60 8.57 -14.34
CA LEU A 255 13.17 8.97 -15.62
C LEU A 255 12.74 10.40 -15.99
N ALA A 256 13.71 11.19 -16.45
CA ALA A 256 13.50 12.57 -16.84
C ALA A 256 12.59 12.72 -18.08
#